data_c15a7e5b3ebcfdefe28cbbc3ba4d18ee
#
_entry.id   c15a7e5b3ebcfdefe28cbbc3ba4d18ee
#
_cell.length_a   1.000
_cell.length_b   1.000
_cell.length_c   1.000
_cell.angle_alpha   90.00
_cell.angle_beta   90.00
_cell.angle_gamma   90.00
#
_symmetry.space_group_name_H-M   'P 1'
#
loop_
_entity.id
_entity.type
_entity.pdbx_description
1 polymer ?
#
loop_
_entity_poly.entity_id
_entity_poly.type
_entity_poly.pdbx_seq_one_letter_code
_entity_poly.pdbx_strand_id
1 'polypeptide(L)'
;MASTSKVYEGRRTIDGLVVTVDGSRLDEHYDVKRFTTFGFEWSYEGASPQQLALAILVEHLGDNQRAIKLVEPFMKKVVANLDNDWRLTGGEIDVALAALK
;
A
#
# COMPACT_ATOMS: atom_id res chain seq x y z
N MET A 1 6.24 -9.10 13.31
CA MET A 1 4.94 -8.74 13.91
C MET A 1 4.40 -7.50 13.23
N ALA A 2 3.13 -7.52 12.85
CA ALA A 2 2.51 -6.35 12.24
C ALA A 2 2.41 -5.20 13.26
N SER A 3 2.63 -3.97 12.79
CA SER A 3 2.56 -2.79 13.63
C SER A 3 1.26 -2.04 13.38
N THR A 4 0.43 -1.90 14.42
CA THR A 4 -0.82 -1.14 14.31
C THR A 4 -0.58 0.37 14.49
N SER A 5 0.62 0.78 14.87
CA SER A 5 0.93 2.18 15.13
C SER A 5 1.51 2.92 13.93
N LYS A 6 1.89 2.21 12.86
CA LYS A 6 2.41 2.85 11.65
C LYS A 6 1.31 3.62 10.93
N VAL A 7 1.70 4.73 10.30
CA VAL A 7 0.79 5.57 9.54
C VAL A 7 1.33 5.70 8.12
N TYR A 8 0.51 5.34 7.16
CA TYR A 8 0.82 5.44 5.74
C TYR A 8 0.03 6.59 5.16
N GLU A 9 0.69 7.44 4.38
CA GLU A 9 0.05 8.61 3.78
C GLU A 9 0.45 8.75 2.33
N GLY A 10 -0.50 9.23 1.51
CA GLY A 10 -0.21 9.51 0.12
C GLY A 10 -0.81 10.84 -0.27
N ARG A 11 -0.12 11.57 -1.15
CA ARG A 11 -0.59 12.86 -1.66
C ARG A 11 -0.21 13.02 -3.12
N ARG A 12 -1.08 13.66 -3.86
CA ARG A 12 -0.78 14.10 -5.23
C ARG A 12 -0.33 15.55 -5.15
N THR A 13 0.92 15.80 -5.55
CA THR A 13 1.48 17.15 -5.52
C THR A 13 1.84 17.60 -6.93
N ILE A 14 2.10 18.90 -7.09
CA ILE A 14 2.53 19.46 -8.37
C ILE A 14 3.84 18.81 -8.85
N ASP A 15 4.66 18.32 -7.92
CA ASP A 15 5.95 17.69 -8.25
C ASP A 15 5.83 16.16 -8.35
N GLY A 16 4.62 15.62 -8.28
CA GLY A 16 4.40 14.19 -8.39
C GLY A 16 3.75 13.61 -7.14
N LEU A 17 3.73 12.28 -7.07
CA LEU A 17 3.10 11.56 -5.97
C LEU A 17 4.09 11.38 -4.82
N VAL A 18 3.61 11.57 -3.60
CA VAL A 18 4.40 11.37 -2.38
C VAL A 18 3.70 10.33 -1.54
N VAL A 19 4.39 9.24 -1.22
CA VAL A 19 3.86 8.20 -0.33
C VAL A 19 4.87 7.96 0.78
N THR A 20 4.38 8.01 2.01
CA THR A 20 5.24 7.87 3.19
C THR A 20 4.69 6.84 4.16
N VAL A 21 5.59 6.29 4.98
CA VAL A 21 5.26 5.49 6.15
C VAL A 21 5.96 6.14 7.34
N ASP A 22 5.17 6.57 8.32
CA ASP A 22 5.67 7.28 9.51
C ASP A 22 6.57 8.48 9.12
N GLY A 23 6.18 9.18 8.05
CA GLY A 23 6.89 10.38 7.60
C GLY A 23 8.09 10.13 6.68
N SER A 24 8.51 8.88 6.49
CA SER A 24 9.62 8.53 5.61
C SER A 24 9.10 7.96 4.31
N ARG A 25 9.82 8.19 3.20
CA ARG A 25 9.41 7.69 1.90
C ARG A 25 9.19 6.18 1.94
N LEU A 26 8.06 5.72 1.42
CA LEU A 26 7.76 4.29 1.31
C LEU A 26 8.51 3.71 0.10
N ASP A 27 9.32 2.66 0.33
CA ASP A 27 10.00 1.97 -0.74
C ASP A 27 9.00 1.14 -1.56
N GLU A 28 9.19 1.09 -2.87
CA GLU A 28 8.32 0.33 -3.78
C GLU A 28 8.41 -1.19 -3.59
N HIS A 29 9.49 -1.67 -2.98
CA HIS A 29 9.73 -3.10 -2.77
C HIS A 29 9.76 -3.90 -4.07
N TYR A 30 10.38 -3.33 -5.11
CA TYR A 30 10.56 -4.02 -6.39
C TYR A 30 11.36 -5.32 -6.25
N ASP A 31 12.20 -5.40 -5.24
CA ASP A 31 12.97 -6.62 -4.95
C ASP A 31 12.10 -7.77 -4.46
N VAL A 32 10.93 -7.48 -3.89
CA VAL A 32 9.98 -8.50 -3.47
C VAL A 32 9.15 -8.96 -4.67
N LYS A 33 8.53 -8.01 -5.36
CA LYS A 33 7.81 -8.29 -6.61
C LYS A 33 7.58 -6.97 -7.35
N ARG A 34 7.75 -7.01 -8.67
CA ARG A 34 7.51 -5.83 -9.51
C ARG A 34 6.23 -6.02 -10.32
N PHE A 35 5.23 -5.17 -10.05
CA PHE A 35 4.00 -5.13 -10.83
C PHE A 35 4.07 -4.06 -11.92
N THR A 36 4.89 -3.03 -11.71
CA THR A 36 5.00 -1.88 -12.61
C THR A 36 6.41 -1.32 -12.52
N THR A 37 6.83 -0.52 -13.52
CA THR A 37 8.08 0.25 -13.46
C THR A 37 7.81 1.74 -13.23
N PHE A 38 6.54 2.11 -13.01
CA PHE A 38 6.13 3.53 -12.95
C PHE A 38 5.86 4.02 -11.52
N GLY A 39 6.22 3.23 -10.52
CA GLY A 39 6.01 3.62 -9.12
C GLY A 39 4.59 3.37 -8.64
N PHE A 40 4.18 4.15 -7.63
CA PHE A 40 2.86 3.98 -6.99
C PHE A 40 1.76 4.75 -7.73
N GLU A 41 0.54 4.24 -7.60
CA GLU A 41 -0.68 4.94 -7.94
C GLU A 41 -1.81 4.42 -7.06
N TRP A 42 -2.96 5.08 -7.13
CA TRP A 42 -4.14 4.68 -6.37
C TRP A 42 -5.39 5.27 -7.02
N SER A 43 -6.57 4.98 -6.45
CA SER A 43 -7.87 5.45 -6.92
C SER A 43 -8.40 4.70 -8.14
N TYR A 44 -7.75 3.62 -8.55
CA TYR A 44 -8.22 2.74 -9.62
C TYR A 44 -7.53 1.38 -9.47
N GLU A 45 -7.99 0.38 -10.23
CA GLU A 45 -7.37 -0.95 -10.24
C GLU A 45 -6.33 -1.00 -11.35
N GLY A 46 -5.15 -1.52 -11.05
CA GLY A 46 -4.09 -1.62 -12.04
C GLY A 46 -2.75 -2.02 -11.44
N ALA A 47 -1.72 -2.01 -12.28
CA ALA A 47 -0.39 -2.46 -11.90
C ALA A 47 0.27 -1.55 -10.85
N SER A 48 0.19 -0.24 -11.04
CA SER A 48 0.79 0.70 -10.08
C SER A 48 0.06 0.69 -8.74
N PRO A 49 -1.28 0.62 -8.69
CA PRO A 49 -1.98 0.36 -7.42
C PRO A 49 -1.59 -0.97 -6.78
N GLN A 50 -1.31 -2.02 -7.56
CA GLN A 50 -0.82 -3.28 -7.00
C GLN A 50 0.56 -3.10 -6.35
N GLN A 51 1.42 -2.28 -6.95
CA GLN A 51 2.73 -2.00 -6.37
C GLN A 51 2.58 -1.28 -5.03
N LEU A 52 1.66 -0.34 -4.92
CA LEU A 52 1.40 0.35 -3.66
C LEU A 52 0.85 -0.63 -2.62
N ALA A 53 -0.08 -1.50 -3.01
CA ALA A 53 -0.63 -2.51 -2.11
C ALA A 53 0.49 -3.41 -1.57
N LEU A 54 1.40 -3.87 -2.45
CA LEU A 54 2.53 -4.70 -2.02
C LEU A 54 3.40 -3.97 -1.00
N ALA A 55 3.77 -2.72 -1.30
CA ALA A 55 4.67 -1.95 -0.44
C ALA A 55 4.07 -1.76 0.95
N ILE A 56 2.79 -1.39 1.02
CA ILE A 56 2.09 -1.24 2.30
C ILE A 56 2.08 -2.56 3.07
N LEU A 57 1.74 -3.65 2.39
CA LEU A 57 1.60 -4.96 3.05
C LEU A 57 2.94 -5.52 3.50
N VAL A 58 4.01 -5.32 2.73
CA VAL A 58 5.35 -5.74 3.14
C VAL A 58 5.77 -5.02 4.41
N GLU A 59 5.57 -3.70 4.47
CA GLU A 59 5.89 -2.91 5.66
C GLU A 59 5.04 -3.30 6.85
N HIS A 60 3.75 -3.54 6.61
CA HIS A 60 2.81 -3.81 7.70
C HIS A 60 2.96 -5.22 8.25
N LEU A 61 3.08 -6.23 7.38
CA LEU A 61 3.07 -7.63 7.79
C LEU A 61 4.46 -8.15 8.16
N GLY A 62 5.51 -7.61 7.55
CA GLY A 62 6.86 -8.14 7.74
C GLY A 62 7.03 -9.54 7.18
N ASP A 63 6.20 -9.93 6.22
CA ASP A 63 6.17 -11.27 5.62
C ASP A 63 5.89 -11.12 4.12
N ASN A 64 6.93 -11.30 3.31
CA ASN A 64 6.85 -11.07 1.87
C ASN A 64 5.87 -12.02 1.18
N GLN A 65 5.86 -13.28 1.57
CA GLN A 65 4.99 -14.29 0.94
C GLN A 65 3.52 -13.98 1.21
N ARG A 66 3.22 -13.64 2.45
CA ARG A 66 1.85 -13.29 2.83
C ARG A 66 1.41 -12.00 2.15
N ALA A 67 2.31 -11.02 2.06
CA ALA A 67 2.04 -9.77 1.38
C ALA A 67 1.67 -10.01 -0.07
N ILE A 68 2.46 -10.81 -0.79
CA ILE A 68 2.22 -11.12 -2.20
C ILE A 68 0.82 -11.73 -2.40
N LYS A 69 0.43 -12.65 -1.52
CA LYS A 69 -0.88 -13.31 -1.63
C LYS A 69 -2.05 -12.36 -1.45
N LEU A 70 -1.86 -11.29 -0.70
CA LEU A 70 -2.93 -10.35 -0.36
C LEU A 70 -2.96 -9.13 -1.27
N VAL A 71 -1.99 -8.96 -2.17
CA VAL A 71 -1.89 -7.76 -3.01
C VAL A 71 -3.17 -7.48 -3.79
N GLU A 72 -3.65 -8.46 -4.54
CA GLU A 72 -4.80 -8.22 -5.42
C GLU A 72 -6.07 -7.87 -4.64
N PRO A 73 -6.51 -8.66 -3.65
CA PRO A 73 -7.71 -8.30 -2.92
C PRO A 73 -7.56 -7.00 -2.12
N PHE A 74 -6.39 -6.74 -1.54
CA PHE A 74 -6.16 -5.49 -0.82
C PHE A 74 -6.17 -4.29 -1.79
N MET A 75 -5.55 -4.43 -2.95
CA MET A 75 -5.57 -3.39 -3.97
C MET A 75 -7.00 -3.05 -4.39
N LYS A 76 -7.82 -4.06 -4.67
CA LYS A 76 -9.19 -3.86 -5.11
C LYS A 76 -10.07 -3.25 -4.02
N LYS A 77 -9.89 -3.69 -2.78
CA LYS A 77 -10.74 -3.28 -1.66
C LYS A 77 -10.35 -1.90 -1.11
N VAL A 78 -9.05 -1.61 -1.04
CA VAL A 78 -8.54 -0.44 -0.35
C VAL A 78 -7.91 0.56 -1.32
N VAL A 79 -6.84 0.15 -2.02
CA VAL A 79 -6.03 1.08 -2.80
C VAL A 79 -6.83 1.72 -3.94
N ALA A 80 -7.64 0.93 -4.62
CA ALA A 80 -8.46 1.42 -5.74
C ALA A 80 -9.51 2.44 -5.31
N ASN A 81 -9.81 2.50 -4.03
CA ASN A 81 -10.85 3.38 -3.47
C ASN A 81 -10.29 4.57 -2.68
N LEU A 82 -8.98 4.74 -2.67
CA LEU A 82 -8.36 5.87 -1.97
C LEU A 82 -8.61 7.18 -2.73
N ASP A 83 -8.76 8.26 -1.96
CA ASP A 83 -8.90 9.61 -2.51
C ASP A 83 -7.54 10.15 -2.97
N ASN A 84 -7.52 11.36 -3.54
CA ASN A 84 -6.27 11.97 -3.98
C ASN A 84 -5.23 12.06 -2.87
N ASP A 85 -5.64 12.50 -1.70
CA ASP A 85 -4.83 12.48 -0.49
C ASP A 85 -5.46 11.48 0.46
N TRP A 86 -4.63 10.61 1.06
CA TRP A 86 -5.16 9.55 1.92
C TRP A 86 -4.22 9.26 3.08
N ARG A 87 -4.79 8.63 4.09
CA ARG A 87 -4.06 8.22 5.28
C ARG A 87 -4.63 6.88 5.75
N LEU A 88 -3.75 5.93 6.00
CA LEU A 88 -4.10 4.61 6.52
C LEU A 88 -3.24 4.31 7.74
N THR A 89 -3.87 3.88 8.82
CA THR A 89 -3.15 3.39 9.99
C THR A 89 -3.01 1.87 9.91
N GLY A 90 -2.03 1.32 10.65
CA GLY A 90 -1.89 -0.12 10.75
C GLY A 90 -3.16 -0.80 11.23
N GLY A 91 -3.87 -0.17 12.18
CA GLY A 91 -5.14 -0.70 12.67
C GLY A 91 -6.21 -0.78 11.58
N GLU A 92 -6.29 0.25 10.75
CA GLU A 92 -7.24 0.24 9.62
C GLU A 92 -6.88 -0.83 8.58
N ILE A 93 -5.58 -1.05 8.35
CA ILE A 93 -5.13 -2.11 7.47
C ILE A 93 -5.54 -3.48 8.03
N ASP A 94 -5.36 -3.70 9.33
CA ASP A 94 -5.77 -4.96 9.96
C ASP A 94 -7.26 -5.22 9.80
N VAL A 95 -8.09 -4.19 9.97
CA VAL A 95 -9.54 -4.30 9.79
C VAL A 95 -9.85 -4.68 8.35
N ALA A 96 -9.21 -4.03 7.38
CA ALA A 96 -9.43 -4.34 5.96
C ALA A 96 -9.01 -5.77 5.63
N LEU A 97 -7.87 -6.23 6.15
CA LEU A 97 -7.40 -7.59 5.90
C LEU A 97 -8.33 -8.64 6.51
N ALA A 98 -8.88 -8.36 7.68
CA ALA A 98 -9.85 -9.26 8.31
C ALA A 98 -11.11 -9.41 7.45
N ALA A 99 -11.50 -8.36 6.76
CA ALA A 99 -12.69 -8.36 5.88
C ALA A 99 -12.46 -9.11 4.56
N LEU A 100 -11.21 -9.43 4.23
CA LEU A 100 -10.89 -10.14 2.98
C LEU A 100 -11.01 -11.66 3.08
N LYS A 101 -11.27 -12.18 4.25
CA LYS A 101 -11.37 -13.63 4.46
C LYS A 101 -12.72 -14.16 4.01
#